data_b85ffafd4682aefc5b6d19bee4c9a378
#
_entry.id   b85ffafd4682aefc5b6d19bee4c9a378
#
_cell.length_a   1.000
_cell.length_b   1.000
_cell.length_c   1.000
_cell.angle_alpha   90.00
_cell.angle_beta   90.00
_cell.angle_gamma   90.00
#
_symmetry.space_group_name_H-M   'P 1'
#
loop_
_entity.id
_entity.type
_entity.pdbx_description
1 polymer ?
#
loop_
_entity_poly.entity_id
_entity_poly.type
_entity_poly.pdbx_seq_one_letter_code
_entity_poly.pdbx_strand_id
1 'polypeptide(L)'
;RGLGDVYKTQLQKYIVYRKRKIFYGQTGKADDLVTVIAKHAKEKYLVPVSDVHKDDLFALLDAKKINYTKAVMFRTVSNDFAKDEKFDYDMLVFFSPSGISSLLKNFPDFKQDDIKIGCFGPTTAKAVKDAGLRLDVEAPTVEAPSMTAALDLYLKKQQDGKK
;
A
#
# COMPACT_ATOMS: atom_id res chain seq x y z
N ARG A 1 -0.52 13.81 -0.16
CA ARG A 1 0.89 14.28 -0.24
C ARG A 1 1.77 13.04 -0.25
N GLY A 2 1.57 12.25 -1.27
CA GLY A 2 2.21 10.99 -1.35
C GLY A 2 3.60 11.14 -1.94
N LEU A 3 4.23 10.12 -2.18
CA LEU A 3 5.26 9.71 -3.12
C LEU A 3 5.73 10.77 -4.16
N GLY A 4 5.04 11.91 -4.27
CA GLY A 4 5.27 12.93 -5.28
C GLY A 4 6.67 13.52 -5.31
N ASP A 5 7.30 13.77 -4.18
CA ASP A 5 8.57 14.50 -4.18
C ASP A 5 9.77 13.59 -4.47
N VAL A 6 9.76 12.35 -4.00
CA VAL A 6 10.81 11.38 -4.31
C VAL A 6 10.76 10.97 -5.78
N TYR A 7 9.58 10.67 -6.30
CA TYR A 7 9.42 10.34 -7.73
C TYR A 7 9.72 11.53 -8.64
N LYS A 8 9.33 12.74 -8.26
CA LYS A 8 9.67 13.97 -9.00
C LYS A 8 11.18 14.12 -9.15
N THR A 9 11.93 13.96 -8.07
CA THR A 9 13.39 14.07 -8.08
C THR A 9 14.05 12.98 -8.92
N GLN A 10 13.51 11.77 -8.88
CA GLN A 10 14.02 10.65 -9.67
C GLN A 10 13.71 10.82 -11.17
N LEU A 11 12.46 11.16 -11.51
CA LEU A 11 12.05 11.36 -12.91
C LEU A 11 12.84 12.47 -13.61
N GLN A 12 13.24 13.52 -12.89
CA GLN A 12 14.07 14.61 -13.44
C GLN A 12 15.39 14.14 -14.03
N LYS A 13 15.91 13.00 -13.59
CA LYS A 13 17.16 12.42 -14.11
C LYS A 13 16.99 11.78 -15.50
N TYR A 14 15.77 11.37 -15.84
CA TYR A 14 15.51 10.57 -17.04
C TYR A 14 14.62 11.26 -18.08
N ILE A 15 13.85 12.26 -17.66
CA ILE A 15 12.94 12.99 -18.54
C ILE A 15 13.09 14.51 -18.36
N VAL A 16 12.74 15.26 -19.41
CA VAL A 16 12.66 16.72 -19.33
C VAL A 16 11.47 17.11 -18.46
N TYR A 17 11.74 17.36 -17.19
CA TYR A 17 10.73 17.69 -16.20
C TYR A 17 10.32 19.16 -16.30
N ARG A 18 9.10 19.42 -16.75
CA ARG A 18 8.53 20.77 -16.83
C ARG A 18 7.39 20.92 -15.83
N LYS A 19 7.59 21.65 -14.74
CA LYS A 19 6.58 21.87 -13.68
C LYS A 19 5.20 22.27 -14.22
N ARG A 20 5.15 23.11 -15.26
CA ARG A 20 3.92 23.59 -15.88
C ARG A 20 3.17 22.53 -16.69
N LYS A 21 3.79 21.36 -16.93
CA LYS A 21 3.20 20.25 -17.69
C LYS A 21 2.90 19.03 -16.82
N ILE A 22 2.87 19.23 -15.51
CA ILE A 22 2.53 18.16 -14.56
C ILE A 22 1.13 18.42 -14.05
N PHE A 23 0.28 17.46 -14.29
CA PHE A 23 -1.11 17.48 -13.86
C PHE A 23 -1.31 16.37 -12.83
N TYR A 24 -2.12 16.62 -11.84
CA TYR A 24 -2.45 15.66 -10.79
C TYR A 24 -3.87 15.88 -10.26
N GLY A 25 -4.49 14.82 -9.76
CA GLY A 25 -5.75 14.92 -9.03
C GLY A 25 -5.51 15.48 -7.62
N GLN A 26 -6.45 16.23 -7.10
CA GLN A 26 -6.31 16.91 -5.79
C GLN A 26 -6.48 15.97 -4.60
N THR A 27 -7.33 14.96 -4.73
CA THR A 27 -7.68 14.03 -3.65
C THR A 27 -6.81 12.76 -3.64
N GLY A 28 -6.00 12.54 -4.68
CA GLY A 28 -5.24 11.31 -4.87
C GLY A 28 -6.08 10.09 -5.30
N LYS A 29 -7.37 10.29 -5.59
CA LYS A 29 -8.26 9.26 -6.12
C LYS A 29 -8.20 9.18 -7.64
N ALA A 30 -8.53 8.02 -8.20
CA ALA A 30 -8.54 7.77 -9.64
C ALA A 30 -9.52 8.68 -10.39
N ASP A 31 -10.70 8.95 -9.82
CA ASP A 31 -11.74 9.83 -10.41
C ASP A 31 -11.21 11.24 -10.69
N ASP A 32 -10.51 11.81 -9.73
CA ASP A 32 -9.91 13.14 -9.87
C ASP A 32 -8.86 13.15 -10.98
N LEU A 33 -7.99 12.15 -10.99
CA LEU A 33 -6.96 12.03 -12.01
C LEU A 33 -7.58 11.90 -13.41
N VAL A 34 -8.59 11.06 -13.56
CA VAL A 34 -9.28 10.86 -14.84
C VAL A 34 -10.02 12.13 -15.29
N THR A 35 -10.55 12.92 -14.37
CA THR A 35 -11.14 14.23 -14.68
C THR A 35 -10.10 15.20 -15.28
N VAL A 36 -8.88 15.17 -14.76
CA VAL A 36 -7.78 15.96 -15.31
C VAL A 36 -7.33 15.43 -16.67
N ILE A 37 -7.18 14.12 -16.82
CA ILE A 37 -6.82 13.45 -18.08
C ILE A 37 -7.84 13.74 -19.18
N ALA A 38 -9.13 13.75 -18.85
CA ALA A 38 -10.21 14.00 -19.80
C ALA A 38 -10.13 15.39 -20.48
N LYS A 39 -9.50 16.38 -19.84
CA LYS A 39 -9.23 17.69 -20.44
C LYS A 39 -8.21 17.61 -21.59
N HIS A 40 -7.46 16.52 -21.67
CA HIS A 40 -6.43 16.24 -22.65
C HIS A 40 -6.69 14.91 -23.37
N ALA A 41 -7.97 14.57 -23.62
CA ALA A 41 -8.40 13.28 -24.15
C ALA A 41 -7.82 12.89 -25.52
N LYS A 42 -7.30 13.86 -26.27
CA LYS A 42 -6.66 13.62 -27.59
C LYS A 42 -5.24 13.06 -27.48
N GLU A 43 -4.64 13.11 -26.30
CA GLU A 43 -3.29 12.63 -26.06
C GLU A 43 -3.27 11.11 -25.91
N LYS A 44 -2.10 10.51 -26.15
CA LYS A 44 -1.83 9.10 -25.85
C LYS A 44 -1.16 8.99 -24.51
N TYR A 45 -1.65 8.10 -23.66
CA TYR A 45 -1.14 7.92 -22.31
C TYR A 45 -0.40 6.60 -22.17
N LEU A 46 0.77 6.63 -21.56
CA LEU A 46 1.43 5.45 -21.01
C LEU A 46 1.11 5.38 -19.53
N VAL A 47 0.53 4.26 -19.09
CA VAL A 47 0.17 4.03 -17.68
C VAL A 47 1.07 2.95 -17.10
N PRO A 48 2.17 3.34 -16.41
CA PRO A 48 3.03 2.40 -15.75
C PRO A 48 2.35 1.86 -14.48
N VAL A 49 2.36 0.55 -14.32
CA VAL A 49 1.74 -0.16 -13.20
C VAL A 49 2.62 -1.27 -12.66
N SER A 50 2.30 -1.77 -11.46
CA SER A 50 2.75 -3.06 -10.96
C SER A 50 1.98 -4.19 -11.65
N ASP A 51 2.50 -5.41 -11.59
CA ASP A 51 1.77 -6.63 -11.97
C ASP A 51 0.51 -6.82 -11.12
N VAL A 52 0.57 -6.45 -9.84
CA VAL A 52 -0.60 -6.41 -8.94
C VAL A 52 -1.08 -4.97 -8.81
N HIS A 53 -2.22 -4.65 -9.44
CA HIS A 53 -2.84 -3.33 -9.41
C HIS A 53 -4.35 -3.45 -9.44
N LYS A 54 -5.03 -2.36 -9.05
CA LYS A 54 -6.50 -2.25 -9.15
C LYS A 54 -6.89 -1.81 -10.56
N ASP A 55 -7.98 -2.34 -11.07
CA ASP A 55 -8.49 -2.00 -12.40
C ASP A 55 -9.39 -0.75 -12.40
N ASP A 56 -9.71 -0.17 -11.26
CA ASP A 56 -10.59 1.00 -11.12
C ASP A 56 -10.20 2.15 -12.05
N LEU A 57 -8.89 2.46 -12.13
CA LEU A 57 -8.37 3.51 -13.00
C LEU A 57 -8.67 3.20 -14.47
N PHE A 58 -8.47 1.95 -14.90
CA PHE A 58 -8.65 1.55 -16.29
C PHE A 58 -10.12 1.59 -16.69
N ALA A 59 -11.03 1.11 -15.83
CA ALA A 59 -12.46 1.21 -16.04
C ALA A 59 -12.92 2.66 -16.25
N LEU A 60 -12.36 3.60 -15.49
CA LEU A 60 -12.66 5.03 -15.64
C LEU A 60 -12.08 5.62 -16.93
N LEU A 61 -10.86 5.22 -17.33
CA LEU A 61 -10.24 5.65 -18.59
C LEU A 61 -11.04 5.13 -19.79
N ASP A 62 -11.48 3.87 -19.75
CA ASP A 62 -12.30 3.25 -20.80
C ASP A 62 -13.66 3.94 -20.91
N ALA A 63 -14.33 4.22 -19.80
CA ALA A 63 -15.59 4.96 -19.77
C ALA A 63 -15.49 6.36 -20.39
N LYS A 64 -14.31 6.99 -20.30
CA LYS A 64 -14.01 8.29 -20.93
C LYS A 64 -13.39 8.18 -22.32
N LYS A 65 -13.24 6.96 -22.87
CA LYS A 65 -12.63 6.68 -24.18
C LYS A 65 -11.22 7.29 -24.32
N ILE A 66 -10.45 7.27 -23.27
CA ILE A 66 -9.07 7.75 -23.25
C ILE A 66 -8.17 6.72 -23.91
N ASN A 67 -7.30 7.15 -24.81
CA ASN A 67 -6.32 6.29 -25.48
C ASN A 67 -5.10 6.08 -24.56
N TYR A 68 -4.92 4.87 -24.05
CA TYR A 68 -3.79 4.54 -23.17
C TYR A 68 -3.14 3.21 -23.53
N THR A 69 -1.89 3.07 -23.11
CA THR A 69 -1.14 1.81 -23.13
C THR A 69 -0.75 1.49 -21.69
N LYS A 70 -1.17 0.32 -21.22
CA LYS A 70 -0.79 -0.22 -19.90
C LYS A 70 0.60 -0.85 -20.00
N ALA A 71 1.52 -0.46 -19.11
CA ALA A 71 2.87 -1.00 -19.06
C ALA A 71 3.17 -1.53 -17.67
N VAL A 72 3.37 -2.84 -17.55
CA VAL A 72 3.85 -3.46 -16.30
C VAL A 72 5.33 -3.19 -16.17
N MET A 73 5.71 -2.29 -15.26
CA MET A 73 7.08 -1.81 -15.09
C MET A 73 7.82 -2.48 -13.93
N PHE A 74 7.08 -3.06 -12.98
CA PHE A 74 7.66 -3.76 -11.83
C PHE A 74 6.72 -4.86 -11.33
N ARG A 75 7.29 -5.80 -10.60
CA ARG A 75 6.56 -6.91 -9.98
C ARG A 75 6.75 -6.87 -8.48
N THR A 76 5.67 -7.16 -7.76
CA THR A 76 5.72 -7.37 -6.31
C THR A 76 5.93 -8.86 -6.08
N VAL A 77 7.07 -9.21 -5.52
CA VAL A 77 7.42 -10.60 -5.21
C VAL A 77 7.57 -10.76 -3.70
N SER A 78 7.19 -11.93 -3.20
CA SER A 78 7.47 -12.33 -1.83
C SER A 78 8.95 -12.76 -1.75
N ASN A 79 9.66 -12.25 -0.76
CA ASN A 79 10.97 -12.82 -0.44
C ASN A 79 10.76 -14.22 0.14
N ASP A 80 11.63 -15.16 -0.25
CA ASP A 80 11.68 -16.46 0.38
C ASP A 80 12.63 -16.37 1.58
N PHE A 81 12.15 -16.83 2.73
CA PHE A 81 12.95 -16.96 3.95
C PHE A 81 13.68 -18.29 3.97
N ALA A 82 14.80 -18.36 4.69
CA ALA A 82 15.48 -19.62 4.91
C ALA A 82 14.58 -20.59 5.71
N LYS A 83 14.62 -21.88 5.39
CA LYS A 83 13.75 -22.88 6.04
C LYS A 83 14.02 -23.05 7.54
N ASP A 84 15.20 -22.66 7.98
CA ASP A 84 15.67 -22.71 9.37
C ASP A 84 15.57 -21.36 10.08
N GLU A 85 15.00 -20.35 9.43
CA GLU A 85 14.82 -19.04 10.04
C GLU A 85 13.84 -19.13 11.19
N LYS A 86 14.32 -18.82 12.39
CA LYS A 86 13.49 -18.79 13.60
C LYS A 86 12.63 -17.54 13.58
N PHE A 87 11.36 -17.75 13.82
CA PHE A 87 10.37 -16.68 13.94
C PHE A 87 10.32 -16.18 15.38
N ASP A 88 11.26 -15.31 15.74
CA ASP A 88 11.43 -14.78 17.10
C ASP A 88 11.06 -13.28 17.12
N TYR A 89 9.76 -13.01 16.99
CA TYR A 89 9.22 -11.66 16.99
C TYR A 89 8.04 -11.55 17.95
N ASP A 90 8.01 -10.50 18.75
CA ASP A 90 6.88 -10.17 19.64
C ASP A 90 5.70 -9.58 18.86
N MET A 91 5.96 -8.91 17.74
CA MET A 91 4.94 -8.24 16.95
C MET A 91 5.28 -8.23 15.46
N LEU A 92 4.26 -8.42 14.62
CA LEU A 92 4.31 -8.26 13.17
C LEU A 92 3.47 -7.06 12.75
N VAL A 93 4.00 -6.23 11.85
CA VAL A 93 3.28 -5.07 11.34
C VAL A 93 3.15 -5.15 9.83
N PHE A 94 1.91 -5.09 9.34
CA PHE A 94 1.57 -5.20 7.94
C PHE A 94 1.02 -3.90 7.37
N PHE A 95 1.52 -3.52 6.20
CA PHE A 95 1.09 -2.33 5.46
C PHE A 95 0.29 -2.65 4.21
N SER A 96 0.15 -3.93 3.87
CA SER A 96 -0.60 -4.39 2.70
C SER A 96 -1.09 -5.84 2.86
N PRO A 97 -2.17 -6.24 2.16
CA PRO A 97 -2.61 -7.64 2.12
C PRO A 97 -1.54 -8.61 1.61
N SER A 98 -0.67 -8.16 0.70
CA SER A 98 0.42 -8.99 0.18
C SER A 98 1.42 -9.41 1.25
N GLY A 99 1.58 -8.61 2.32
CA GLY A 99 2.41 -8.99 3.47
C GLY A 99 1.86 -10.21 4.20
N ILE A 100 0.55 -10.29 4.40
CA ILE A 100 -0.11 -11.43 5.03
C ILE A 100 0.04 -12.68 4.14
N SER A 101 -0.20 -12.52 2.84
CA SER A 101 -0.03 -13.62 1.89
C SER A 101 1.43 -14.12 1.86
N SER A 102 2.40 -13.21 1.98
CA SER A 102 3.82 -13.55 2.06
C SER A 102 4.16 -14.31 3.34
N LEU A 103 3.61 -13.88 4.49
CA LEU A 103 3.77 -14.58 5.75
C LEU A 103 3.31 -16.03 5.63
N LEU A 104 2.06 -16.24 5.19
CA LEU A 104 1.45 -17.57 5.10
C LEU A 104 2.10 -18.44 4.02
N LYS A 105 2.65 -17.84 2.95
CA LYS A 105 3.42 -18.57 1.94
C LYS A 105 4.74 -19.09 2.50
N ASN A 106 5.46 -18.26 3.25
CA ASN A 106 6.77 -18.63 3.79
C ASN A 106 6.67 -19.49 5.04
N PHE A 107 5.59 -19.33 5.82
CA PHE A 107 5.34 -20.06 7.06
C PHE A 107 3.92 -20.65 7.04
N PRO A 108 3.71 -21.75 6.28
CA PRO A 108 2.37 -22.37 6.13
C PRO A 108 1.77 -22.82 7.46
N ASP A 109 2.61 -23.24 8.39
CA ASP A 109 2.21 -23.70 9.73
C ASP A 109 2.26 -22.57 10.78
N PHE A 110 2.27 -21.31 10.34
CA PHE A 110 2.34 -20.15 11.24
C PHE A 110 1.19 -20.18 12.25
N LYS A 111 1.55 -20.15 13.52
CA LYS A 111 0.63 -19.97 14.64
C LYS A 111 0.94 -18.64 15.29
N GLN A 112 -0.08 -17.82 15.43
CA GLN A 112 0.10 -16.48 16.00
C GLN A 112 0.46 -16.51 17.48
N ASP A 113 -0.13 -17.43 18.25
CA ASP A 113 0.04 -17.56 19.69
C ASP A 113 0.04 -16.18 20.40
N ASP A 114 1.15 -15.80 21.05
CA ASP A 114 1.31 -14.52 21.73
C ASP A 114 1.81 -13.38 20.85
N ILE A 115 2.18 -13.66 19.59
CA ILE A 115 2.66 -12.64 18.65
C ILE A 115 1.52 -11.65 18.38
N LYS A 116 1.83 -10.36 18.52
CA LYS A 116 0.87 -9.29 18.23
C LYS A 116 0.89 -8.94 16.75
N ILE A 117 -0.26 -8.62 16.22
CA ILE A 117 -0.37 -8.18 14.81
C ILE A 117 -0.92 -6.76 14.75
N GLY A 118 -0.13 -5.88 14.12
CA GLY A 118 -0.53 -4.54 13.75
C GLY A 118 -0.77 -4.42 12.24
N CYS A 119 -1.73 -3.60 11.82
CA CYS A 119 -1.93 -3.33 10.41
C CYS A 119 -2.27 -1.87 10.11
N PHE A 120 -1.90 -1.43 8.92
CA PHE A 120 -2.24 -0.10 8.40
C PHE A 120 -3.23 -0.21 7.24
N GLY A 121 -4.40 0.40 7.43
CA GLY A 121 -5.47 0.51 6.45
C GLY A 121 -6.49 -0.62 6.49
N PRO A 122 -7.76 -0.31 6.15
CA PRO A 122 -8.90 -1.23 6.30
C PRO A 122 -8.78 -2.47 5.43
N THR A 123 -8.17 -2.36 4.25
CA THR A 123 -7.95 -3.49 3.34
C THR A 123 -6.98 -4.50 3.94
N THR A 124 -5.93 -4.01 4.63
CA THR A 124 -4.95 -4.85 5.33
C THR A 124 -5.59 -5.50 6.56
N ALA A 125 -6.38 -4.72 7.33
CA ALA A 125 -7.13 -5.22 8.48
C ALA A 125 -8.08 -6.37 8.09
N LYS A 126 -8.79 -6.20 6.97
CA LYS A 126 -9.64 -7.26 6.42
C LYS A 126 -8.84 -8.50 6.09
N ALA A 127 -7.69 -8.37 5.42
CA ALA A 127 -6.85 -9.51 5.04
C ALA A 127 -6.30 -10.28 6.26
N VAL A 128 -5.96 -9.58 7.37
CA VAL A 128 -5.56 -10.23 8.64
C VAL A 128 -6.72 -11.08 9.18
N LYS A 129 -7.93 -10.52 9.22
CA LYS A 129 -9.13 -11.22 9.72
C LYS A 129 -9.54 -12.39 8.82
N ASP A 130 -9.50 -12.20 7.51
CA ASP A 130 -9.81 -13.26 6.52
C ASP A 130 -8.82 -14.43 6.60
N ALA A 131 -7.57 -14.17 7.02
CA ALA A 131 -6.56 -15.19 7.30
C ALA A 131 -6.75 -15.91 8.66
N GLY A 132 -7.79 -15.59 9.42
CA GLY A 132 -8.04 -16.16 10.76
C GLY A 132 -7.08 -15.67 11.84
N LEU A 133 -6.36 -14.58 11.60
CA LEU A 133 -5.40 -14.02 12.53
C LEU A 133 -6.06 -12.95 13.42
N ARG A 134 -5.57 -12.86 14.67
CA ARG A 134 -6.00 -11.83 15.63
C ARG A 134 -5.34 -10.51 15.29
N LEU A 135 -6.13 -9.45 15.18
CA LEU A 135 -5.65 -8.09 14.96
C LEU A 135 -5.58 -7.35 16.31
N ASP A 136 -4.38 -6.99 16.73
CA ASP A 136 -4.14 -6.35 18.04
C ASP A 136 -4.03 -4.81 17.91
N VAL A 137 -3.50 -4.31 16.78
CA VAL A 137 -3.31 -2.86 16.52
C VAL A 137 -3.77 -2.51 15.13
N GLU A 138 -4.70 -1.57 15.03
CA GLU A 138 -5.21 -1.07 13.73
C GLU A 138 -4.95 0.44 13.59
N ALA A 139 -4.41 0.84 12.45
CA ALA A 139 -4.23 2.22 12.04
C ALA A 139 -4.67 2.39 10.57
N PRO A 140 -5.06 3.62 10.14
CA PRO A 140 -5.19 4.83 10.94
C PRO A 140 -6.48 4.85 11.74
N THR A 141 -6.42 5.48 12.91
CA THR A 141 -7.59 5.86 13.72
C THR A 141 -7.58 7.37 13.96
N VAL A 142 -8.65 7.90 14.55
CA VAL A 142 -8.72 9.32 14.92
C VAL A 142 -7.60 9.69 15.90
N GLU A 143 -7.32 8.80 16.87
CA GLU A 143 -6.29 9.01 17.90
C GLU A 143 -4.88 8.68 17.37
N ALA A 144 -4.78 7.78 16.39
CA ALA A 144 -3.52 7.29 15.84
C ALA A 144 -3.53 7.31 14.30
N PRO A 145 -3.28 8.47 13.68
CA PRO A 145 -3.34 8.62 12.21
C PRO A 145 -2.17 7.94 11.48
N SER A 146 -1.18 7.44 12.21
CA SER A 146 -0.03 6.69 11.67
C SER A 146 0.21 5.40 12.43
N MET A 147 0.91 4.45 11.82
CA MET A 147 1.28 3.20 12.51
C MET A 147 2.19 3.47 13.69
N THR A 148 3.12 4.42 13.60
CA THR A 148 3.99 4.79 14.73
C THR A 148 3.20 5.33 15.91
N ALA A 149 2.19 6.18 15.68
CA ALA A 149 1.31 6.67 16.74
C ALA A 149 0.48 5.53 17.35
N ALA A 150 -0.01 4.59 16.55
CA ALA A 150 -0.77 3.45 17.05
C ALA A 150 0.08 2.51 17.91
N LEU A 151 1.32 2.26 17.51
CA LEU A 151 2.27 1.46 18.27
C LEU A 151 2.65 2.14 19.59
N ASP A 152 2.89 3.46 19.58
CA ASP A 152 3.19 4.22 20.81
C ASP A 152 2.04 4.13 21.82
N LEU A 153 0.79 4.32 21.35
CA LEU A 153 -0.39 4.17 22.20
C LEU A 153 -0.55 2.74 22.74
N TYR A 154 -0.31 1.75 21.90
CA TYR A 154 -0.39 0.34 22.28
C TYR A 154 0.63 0.02 23.39
N LEU A 155 1.90 0.41 23.19
CA LEU A 155 2.98 0.14 24.13
C LEU A 155 2.76 0.84 25.49
N LYS A 156 2.27 2.09 25.47
CA LYS A 156 1.91 2.82 26.71
C LYS A 156 0.82 2.10 27.49
N LYS A 157 -0.24 1.66 26.83
CA LYS A 157 -1.31 0.87 27.49
C LYS A 157 -0.79 -0.43 28.12
N GLN A 158 0.17 -1.09 27.48
CA GLN A 158 0.79 -2.30 28.02
C GLN A 158 1.65 -2.02 29.26
N GLN A 159 2.31 -0.87 29.32
CA GLN A 159 3.10 -0.45 30.49
C GLN A 159 2.22 -0.08 31.68
N ASP A 160 1.13 0.64 31.43
CA ASP A 160 0.20 1.07 32.49
C ASP A 160 -0.60 -0.10 33.06
N GLY A 161 -0.88 -1.13 32.28
CA GLY A 161 -1.57 -2.35 32.74
C GLY A 161 -0.68 -3.32 33.54
N LYS A 162 0.64 -3.05 33.62
CA LYS A 162 1.59 -3.85 34.41
C LYS A 162 1.91 -3.24 35.79
N LYS A 163 1.34 -2.09 36.10
CA LYS A 163 1.36 -1.48 37.46
C LYS A 163 0.11 -1.87 38.21
#